data_14c35c47cb88821c59e1c882d08b1a1c
#
_entry.id   14c35c47cb88821c59e1c882d08b1a1c
#
_cell.length_a   1.000
_cell.length_b   1.000
_cell.length_c   1.000
_cell.angle_alpha   90.00
_cell.angle_beta   90.00
_cell.angle_gamma   90.00
#
_symmetry.space_group_name_H-M   'P 1'
#
loop_
_entity.id
_entity.type
_entity.pdbx_description
1 polymer ?
#
loop_
_entity_poly.entity_id
_entity_poly.type
_entity_poly.pdbx_seq_one_letter_code
_entity_poly.pdbx_strand_id
1 'polypeptide(L)'
;MSTHAIAWPRKTREIHNNHMDSTAWNDLVFRDDDIVIGTYAKSGTTWTQQIVAQLLFNGKPDLPVAEISPWLDLRVPPKAVKLPMVEAQTHRRFLKTHLPVDALVYAPTAKYIYIGRDGRDVVWSIWNHFANANDLLYQALNDTPGLVGPRIGRPPADIRQYFLEWLQFDGY
;
A
#
# COMPACT_ATOMS: atom_id res chain seq x y z
N MET A 1 10.33 8.79 -36.65
CA MET A 1 9.68 7.92 -35.62
C MET A 1 8.96 8.84 -34.66
N SER A 2 7.63 8.81 -34.62
CA SER A 2 6.85 9.67 -33.73
C SER A 2 7.02 9.12 -32.28
N THR A 3 7.72 9.85 -31.44
CA THR A 3 7.78 9.58 -30.01
C THR A 3 6.42 9.97 -29.44
N HIS A 4 5.51 9.01 -29.32
CA HIS A 4 4.32 9.24 -28.52
C HIS A 4 4.78 9.52 -27.09
N ALA A 5 4.65 10.78 -26.66
CA ALA A 5 4.87 11.13 -25.27
C ALA A 5 3.94 10.28 -24.41
N ILE A 6 4.51 9.52 -23.47
CA ILE A 6 3.72 8.72 -22.52
C ILE A 6 2.93 9.71 -21.67
N ALA A 7 1.60 9.66 -21.78
CA ALA A 7 0.74 10.43 -20.90
C ALA A 7 0.74 9.75 -19.53
N TRP A 8 1.31 10.41 -18.53
CA TRP A 8 1.27 9.95 -17.16
C TRP A 8 -0.16 9.95 -16.62
N PRO A 9 -0.55 8.94 -15.84
CA PRO A 9 -1.81 8.97 -15.11
C PRO A 9 -1.87 10.22 -14.22
N ARG A 10 -3.09 10.68 -13.95
CA ARG A 10 -3.31 11.81 -13.06
C ARG A 10 -4.17 11.36 -11.90
N LYS A 11 -3.80 11.81 -10.71
CA LYS A 11 -4.65 11.68 -9.54
C LYS A 11 -5.92 12.51 -9.75
N THR A 12 -7.09 11.89 -9.58
CA THR A 12 -8.40 12.52 -9.75
C THR A 12 -9.27 12.47 -8.51
N ARG A 13 -8.88 11.68 -7.50
CA ARG A 13 -9.60 11.58 -6.22
C ARG A 13 -8.68 11.34 -5.04
N GLU A 14 -9.21 11.61 -3.85
CA GLU A 14 -8.62 11.20 -2.58
C GLU A 14 -9.34 9.94 -2.05
N ILE A 15 -8.57 9.13 -1.35
CA ILE A 15 -9.09 8.03 -0.55
C ILE A 15 -8.73 8.28 0.90
N HIS A 16 -9.76 8.44 1.74
CA HIS A 16 -9.60 8.56 3.17
C HIS A 16 -10.72 7.74 3.83
N ASN A 17 -10.36 6.59 4.36
CA ASN A 17 -11.29 5.66 4.98
C ASN A 17 -10.68 5.05 6.25
N ASN A 18 -11.30 4.00 6.79
CA ASN A 18 -10.83 3.33 8.00
C ASN A 18 -9.45 2.67 7.87
N HIS A 19 -8.96 2.47 6.66
CA HIS A 19 -7.72 1.75 6.37
C HIS A 19 -6.65 2.63 5.70
N MET A 20 -7.04 3.46 4.74
CA MET A 20 -6.13 4.23 3.90
C MET A 20 -6.33 5.74 4.02
N ASP A 21 -5.22 6.47 3.87
CA ASP A 21 -5.15 7.92 3.73
C ASP A 21 -4.22 8.28 2.58
N SER A 22 -4.80 8.54 1.40
CA SER A 22 -4.03 8.89 0.20
C SER A 22 -3.34 10.27 0.30
N THR A 23 -3.76 11.11 1.26
CA THR A 23 -3.17 12.45 1.42
C THR A 23 -1.71 12.40 1.86
N ALA A 24 -1.25 11.27 2.39
CA ALA A 24 0.17 11.07 2.70
C ALA A 24 1.07 11.21 1.45
N TRP A 25 0.55 10.85 0.27
CA TRP A 25 1.28 10.99 -0.99
C TRP A 25 1.34 12.43 -1.50
N ASN A 26 0.39 13.30 -1.10
CA ASN A 26 0.43 14.73 -1.45
C ASN A 26 1.54 15.47 -0.70
N ASP A 27 1.82 15.01 0.53
CA ASP A 27 2.79 15.65 1.41
C ASP A 27 4.20 15.04 1.24
N LEU A 28 4.34 13.94 0.47
CA LEU A 28 5.63 13.33 0.19
C LEU A 28 6.45 14.20 -0.77
N VAL A 29 7.64 14.58 -0.35
CA VAL A 29 8.63 15.16 -1.27
C VAL A 29 9.34 14.02 -2.01
N PHE A 30 9.00 13.84 -3.29
CA PHE A 30 9.65 12.82 -4.11
C PHE A 30 11.13 13.15 -4.32
N ARG A 31 11.95 12.11 -4.30
CA ARG A 31 13.35 12.16 -4.70
C ARG A 31 13.51 11.54 -6.09
N ASP A 32 14.55 11.95 -6.79
CA ASP A 32 14.94 11.30 -8.02
C ASP A 32 15.19 9.81 -7.75
N ASP A 33 14.68 8.96 -8.63
CA ASP A 33 14.81 7.51 -8.53
C ASP A 33 14.05 6.83 -7.37
N ASP A 34 13.13 7.51 -6.67
CA ASP A 34 12.18 6.83 -5.78
C ASP A 34 11.49 5.66 -6.50
N ILE A 35 11.28 4.57 -5.81
CA ILE A 35 10.55 3.41 -6.33
C ILE A 35 9.21 3.31 -5.61
N VAL A 36 8.12 3.28 -6.37
CA VAL A 36 6.78 3.08 -5.86
C VAL A 36 6.30 1.68 -6.24
N ILE A 37 6.02 0.86 -5.25
CA ILE A 37 5.51 -0.50 -5.42
C ILE A 37 4.00 -0.45 -5.22
N GLY A 38 3.27 -0.42 -6.34
CA GLY A 38 1.81 -0.34 -6.38
C GLY A 38 1.20 -1.70 -6.67
N THR A 39 0.34 -2.16 -5.78
CA THR A 39 -0.38 -3.43 -5.93
C THR A 39 -1.75 -3.31 -5.30
N TYR A 40 -2.73 -4.06 -5.80
CA TYR A 40 -3.87 -4.38 -4.95
C TYR A 40 -3.40 -5.19 -3.74
N ALA A 41 -4.06 -5.05 -2.59
CA ALA A 41 -3.70 -5.79 -1.38
C ALA A 41 -3.55 -7.29 -1.66
N LYS A 42 -2.57 -7.95 -1.04
CA LYS A 42 -2.29 -9.39 -1.18
C LYS A 42 -1.88 -9.87 -2.59
N SER A 43 -1.45 -8.96 -3.46
CA SER A 43 -0.98 -9.30 -4.83
C SER A 43 0.54 -9.51 -4.95
N GLY A 44 1.25 -9.71 -3.85
CA GLY A 44 2.69 -10.01 -3.88
C GLY A 44 3.59 -8.83 -3.47
N THR A 45 3.04 -7.80 -2.83
CA THR A 45 3.77 -6.60 -2.41
C THR A 45 5.00 -6.91 -1.56
N THR A 46 4.85 -7.77 -0.54
CA THR A 46 5.95 -8.14 0.36
C THR A 46 7.08 -8.86 -0.39
N TRP A 47 6.74 -9.72 -1.35
CA TRP A 47 7.73 -10.36 -2.22
C TRP A 47 8.50 -9.33 -3.03
N THR A 48 7.80 -8.38 -3.64
CA THR A 48 8.42 -7.33 -4.45
C THR A 48 9.26 -6.40 -3.61
N GLN A 49 8.78 -6.00 -2.43
CA GLN A 49 9.58 -5.23 -1.48
C GLN A 49 10.88 -5.96 -1.13
N GLN A 50 10.81 -7.27 -0.87
CA GLN A 50 11.98 -8.09 -0.58
C GLN A 50 12.94 -8.18 -1.78
N ILE A 51 12.43 -8.37 -3.00
CA ILE A 51 13.26 -8.41 -4.21
C ILE A 51 13.96 -7.07 -4.41
N VAL A 52 13.24 -5.96 -4.32
CA VAL A 52 13.80 -4.61 -4.45
C VAL A 52 14.86 -4.35 -3.37
N ALA A 53 14.57 -4.73 -2.12
CA ALA A 53 15.52 -4.61 -1.02
C ALA A 53 16.82 -5.39 -1.31
N GLN A 54 16.72 -6.64 -1.75
CA GLN A 54 17.90 -7.46 -2.08
C GLN A 54 18.74 -6.82 -3.20
N LEU A 55 18.09 -6.24 -4.21
CA LEU A 55 18.78 -5.55 -5.30
C LEU A 55 19.48 -4.26 -4.82
N LEU A 56 18.80 -3.46 -3.98
CA LEU A 56 19.35 -2.20 -3.50
C LEU A 56 20.46 -2.37 -2.45
N PHE A 57 20.40 -3.44 -1.66
CA PHE A 57 21.34 -3.71 -0.57
C PHE A 57 22.30 -4.89 -0.86
N ASN A 58 22.46 -5.24 -2.15
CA ASN A 58 23.45 -6.23 -2.63
C ASN A 58 23.34 -7.59 -1.91
N GLY A 59 22.12 -8.09 -1.69
CA GLY A 59 21.91 -9.39 -1.08
C GLY A 59 22.10 -9.43 0.45
N LYS A 60 22.11 -8.27 1.12
CA LYS A 60 22.26 -8.23 2.58
C LYS A 60 21.13 -9.04 3.26
N PRO A 61 21.45 -9.98 4.14
CA PRO A 61 20.45 -10.75 4.86
C PRO A 61 19.72 -9.91 5.91
N ASP A 62 18.59 -10.40 6.38
CA ASP A 62 17.84 -9.91 7.55
C ASP A 62 17.49 -8.40 7.50
N LEU A 63 17.19 -7.89 6.30
CA LEU A 63 16.75 -6.51 6.15
C LEU A 63 15.34 -6.33 6.75
N PRO A 64 15.12 -5.29 7.57
CA PRO A 64 13.80 -4.95 8.12
C PRO A 64 12.92 -4.29 7.04
N VAL A 65 12.51 -5.08 6.04
CA VAL A 65 11.89 -4.56 4.80
C VAL A 65 10.63 -3.75 5.07
N ALA A 66 9.83 -4.09 6.08
CA ALA A 66 8.65 -3.33 6.45
C ALA A 66 8.96 -1.90 6.95
N GLU A 67 10.14 -1.70 7.54
CA GLU A 67 10.59 -0.40 8.06
C GLU A 67 11.23 0.44 6.95
N ILE A 68 12.08 -0.17 6.12
CA ILE A 68 12.80 0.53 5.05
C ILE A 68 11.94 0.76 3.79
N SER A 69 10.81 0.06 3.68
CA SER A 69 9.83 0.20 2.60
C SER A 69 8.40 0.32 3.18
N PRO A 70 8.09 1.42 3.85
CA PRO A 70 6.82 1.56 4.55
C PRO A 70 5.63 1.67 3.59
N TRP A 71 4.47 1.23 4.08
CA TRP A 71 3.20 1.46 3.42
C TRP A 71 2.73 2.89 3.69
N LEU A 72 2.90 3.78 2.72
CA LEU A 72 2.73 5.20 2.93
C LEU A 72 1.27 5.59 3.15
N ASP A 73 0.35 5.03 2.37
CA ASP A 73 -1.08 5.32 2.44
C ASP A 73 -1.83 4.52 3.52
N LEU A 74 -1.19 3.64 4.28
CA LEU A 74 -1.83 3.06 5.47
C LEU A 74 -2.09 4.18 6.48
N ARG A 75 -3.32 4.29 6.99
CA ARG A 75 -3.69 5.34 7.94
C ARG A 75 -2.91 5.26 9.27
N VAL A 76 -2.47 4.06 9.65
CA VAL A 76 -1.78 3.79 10.92
C VAL A 76 -0.33 3.33 10.66
N PRO A 77 0.67 3.95 11.30
CA PRO A 77 0.60 5.20 12.07
C PRO A 77 0.22 6.41 11.20
N PRO A 78 -0.25 7.51 11.83
CA PRO A 78 -0.60 8.71 11.09
C PRO A 78 0.54 9.26 10.23
N LYS A 79 0.21 9.94 9.13
CA LYS A 79 1.21 10.50 8.20
C LYS A 79 2.21 11.45 8.89
N ALA A 80 1.79 12.19 9.90
CA ALA A 80 2.66 13.06 10.69
C ALA A 80 3.81 12.32 11.40
N VAL A 81 3.62 11.03 11.70
CA VAL A 81 4.67 10.17 12.25
C VAL A 81 5.49 9.53 11.13
N LYS A 82 4.84 9.10 10.08
CA LYS A 82 5.44 8.29 9.01
C LYS A 82 6.31 9.10 8.05
N LEU A 83 5.85 10.29 7.63
CA LEU A 83 6.57 11.12 6.67
C LEU A 83 7.98 11.51 7.14
N PRO A 84 8.20 12.00 8.37
CA PRO A 84 9.56 12.28 8.85
C PRO A 84 10.47 11.05 8.83
N MET A 85 9.94 9.86 9.12
CA MET A 85 10.73 8.61 9.04
C MET A 85 11.14 8.28 7.60
N VAL A 86 10.22 8.49 6.64
CA VAL A 86 10.49 8.29 5.20
C VAL A 86 11.51 9.32 4.70
N GLU A 87 11.38 10.57 5.12
CA GLU A 87 12.29 11.64 4.73
C GLU A 87 13.69 11.48 5.31
N ALA A 88 13.81 10.89 6.50
CA ALA A 88 15.10 10.61 7.14
C ALA A 88 15.87 9.44 6.48
N GLN A 89 15.24 8.65 5.61
CA GLN A 89 15.91 7.55 4.93
C GLN A 89 17.07 8.04 4.04
N THR A 90 18.24 7.45 4.18
CA THR A 90 19.46 7.81 3.43
C THR A 90 19.73 6.92 2.22
N HIS A 91 19.08 5.76 2.16
CA HIS A 91 19.17 4.87 1.01
C HIS A 91 18.19 5.30 -0.11
N ARG A 92 18.33 4.71 -1.30
CA ARG A 92 17.31 4.84 -2.34
C ARG A 92 15.97 4.34 -1.83
N ARG A 93 14.97 5.22 -1.78
CA ARG A 93 13.68 4.89 -1.21
C ARG A 93 12.87 3.99 -2.12
N PHE A 94 12.15 3.06 -1.52
CA PHE A 94 11.13 2.25 -2.18
C PHE A 94 9.93 2.13 -1.24
N LEU A 95 8.80 2.60 -1.71
CA LEU A 95 7.61 2.83 -0.91
C LEU A 95 6.46 1.95 -1.41
N LYS A 96 5.68 1.43 -0.49
CA LYS A 96 4.53 0.59 -0.79
C LYS A 96 3.25 1.40 -0.82
N THR A 97 2.37 1.07 -1.79
CA THR A 97 1.01 1.59 -1.88
C THR A 97 0.01 0.49 -2.28
N HIS A 98 -1.22 0.64 -1.83
CA HIS A 98 -2.37 -0.12 -2.30
C HIS A 98 -3.43 0.77 -2.96
N LEU A 99 -3.11 2.04 -3.21
CA LEU A 99 -4.01 2.96 -3.89
C LEU A 99 -4.25 2.56 -5.35
N PRO A 100 -5.46 2.75 -5.85
CA PRO A 100 -5.72 2.65 -7.28
C PRO A 100 -5.04 3.80 -8.04
N VAL A 101 -4.91 3.61 -9.34
CA VAL A 101 -4.19 4.53 -10.25
C VAL A 101 -4.69 5.98 -10.13
N ASP A 102 -5.98 6.16 -9.97
CA ASP A 102 -6.64 7.48 -9.93
C ASP A 102 -6.56 8.20 -8.57
N ALA A 103 -6.03 7.52 -7.55
CA ALA A 103 -5.80 8.09 -6.21
C ALA A 103 -4.31 8.25 -5.85
N LEU A 104 -3.39 7.81 -6.71
CA LEU A 104 -1.96 7.90 -6.50
C LEU A 104 -1.38 9.17 -7.12
N VAL A 105 -0.41 9.78 -6.44
CA VAL A 105 0.39 10.88 -6.99
C VAL A 105 1.51 10.30 -7.87
N TYR A 106 1.74 10.94 -9.02
CA TYR A 106 2.77 10.54 -9.97
C TYR A 106 3.86 11.59 -10.09
N ALA A 107 5.10 11.18 -9.89
CA ALA A 107 6.29 11.99 -10.13
C ALA A 107 7.07 11.44 -11.33
N PRO A 108 7.42 12.26 -12.33
CA PRO A 108 8.12 11.80 -13.54
C PRO A 108 9.49 11.18 -13.29
N THR A 109 10.12 11.53 -12.17
CA THR A 109 11.44 11.02 -11.77
C THR A 109 11.37 9.72 -10.99
N ALA A 110 10.20 9.35 -10.48
CA ALA A 110 10.01 8.10 -9.75
C ALA A 110 9.78 6.91 -10.69
N LYS A 111 10.09 5.72 -10.21
CA LYS A 111 9.85 4.45 -10.91
C LYS A 111 8.69 3.72 -10.27
N TYR A 112 7.76 3.23 -11.08
CA TYR A 112 6.56 2.54 -10.61
C TYR A 112 6.62 1.07 -11.00
N ILE A 113 6.47 0.19 -10.01
CA ILE A 113 6.36 -1.25 -10.18
C ILE A 113 4.91 -1.63 -9.84
N TYR A 114 4.19 -2.14 -10.82
CA TYR A 114 2.82 -2.62 -10.63
C TYR A 114 2.77 -4.15 -10.72
N ILE A 115 2.04 -4.77 -9.78
CA ILE A 115 1.83 -6.22 -9.77
C ILE A 115 0.33 -6.50 -9.67
N GLY A 116 -0.14 -7.32 -10.61
CA GLY A 116 -1.48 -7.90 -10.60
C GLY A 116 -1.47 -9.35 -10.14
N ARG A 117 -2.60 -9.81 -9.62
CA ARG A 117 -2.83 -11.19 -9.21
C ARG A 117 -4.27 -11.60 -9.55
N ASP A 118 -4.53 -12.91 -9.71
CA ASP A 118 -5.89 -13.43 -9.86
C ASP A 118 -6.74 -13.02 -8.64
N GLY A 119 -7.91 -12.43 -8.91
CA GLY A 119 -8.79 -11.92 -7.85
C GLY A 119 -9.28 -13.01 -6.88
N ARG A 120 -9.42 -14.24 -7.33
CA ARG A 120 -9.81 -15.38 -6.47
C ARG A 120 -8.72 -15.68 -5.44
N ASP A 121 -7.47 -15.62 -5.87
CA ASP A 121 -6.32 -15.79 -4.97
C ASP A 121 -6.16 -14.60 -4.02
N VAL A 122 -6.48 -13.41 -4.50
CA VAL A 122 -6.45 -12.19 -3.69
C VAL A 122 -7.46 -12.29 -2.55
N VAL A 123 -8.73 -12.58 -2.85
CA VAL A 123 -9.78 -12.63 -1.83
C VAL A 123 -9.52 -13.72 -0.80
N TRP A 124 -9.05 -14.89 -1.24
CA TRP A 124 -8.62 -15.95 -0.33
C TRP A 124 -7.51 -15.48 0.61
N SER A 125 -6.52 -14.78 0.06
CA SER A 125 -5.38 -14.29 0.84
C SER A 125 -5.76 -13.15 1.81
N ILE A 126 -6.71 -12.28 1.44
CA ILE A 126 -7.22 -11.22 2.32
C ILE A 126 -8.03 -11.84 3.46
N TRP A 127 -8.94 -12.77 3.14
CA TRP A 127 -9.74 -13.47 4.13
C TRP A 127 -8.86 -14.16 5.19
N ASN A 128 -7.87 -14.95 4.75
CA ASN A 128 -6.93 -15.60 5.67
C ASN A 128 -6.14 -14.59 6.51
N HIS A 129 -5.73 -13.47 5.91
CA HIS A 129 -4.97 -12.43 6.61
C HIS A 129 -5.78 -11.85 7.77
N PHE A 130 -7.02 -11.46 7.54
CA PHE A 130 -7.87 -10.88 8.57
C PHE A 130 -8.44 -11.94 9.52
N ALA A 131 -8.80 -13.13 9.06
CA ALA A 131 -9.29 -14.20 9.93
C ALA A 131 -8.26 -14.62 10.99
N ASN A 132 -6.96 -14.61 10.61
CA ASN A 132 -5.86 -15.02 11.50
C ASN A 132 -5.12 -13.82 12.13
N ALA A 133 -5.58 -12.60 11.90
CA ALA A 133 -4.98 -11.43 12.52
C ALA A 133 -5.23 -11.42 14.04
N ASN A 134 -4.24 -10.95 14.80
CA ASN A 134 -4.36 -10.80 16.24
C ASN A 134 -5.17 -9.54 16.59
N ASP A 135 -5.60 -9.45 17.85
CA ASP A 135 -6.41 -8.32 18.32
C ASP A 135 -5.64 -6.99 18.31
N LEU A 136 -4.30 -7.03 18.41
CA LEU A 136 -3.47 -5.82 18.34
C LEU A 136 -3.58 -5.13 16.99
N LEU A 137 -3.70 -5.89 15.88
CA LEU A 137 -3.94 -5.30 14.56
C LEU A 137 -5.28 -4.56 14.53
N TYR A 138 -6.35 -5.20 15.01
CA TYR A 138 -7.68 -4.59 15.05
C TYR A 138 -7.72 -3.36 15.97
N GLN A 139 -7.07 -3.41 17.12
CA GLN A 139 -6.93 -2.27 18.02
C GLN A 139 -6.18 -1.12 17.34
N ALA A 140 -5.05 -1.40 16.71
CA ALA A 140 -4.27 -0.38 16.00
C ALA A 140 -5.10 0.29 14.89
N LEU A 141 -5.83 -0.48 14.08
CA LEU A 141 -6.65 0.04 13.00
C LEU A 141 -7.86 0.83 13.49
N ASN A 142 -8.47 0.39 14.58
CA ASN A 142 -9.75 0.92 15.06
C ASN A 142 -9.64 2.00 16.14
N ASP A 143 -8.61 1.96 16.98
CA ASP A 143 -8.49 2.82 18.14
C ASP A 143 -7.49 3.97 17.93
N THR A 144 -6.70 3.92 16.84
CA THR A 144 -5.86 5.07 16.46
C THR A 144 -6.76 6.25 16.06
N PRO A 145 -6.53 7.45 16.61
CA PRO A 145 -7.28 8.65 16.27
C PRO A 145 -7.37 8.92 14.76
N GLY A 146 -8.47 9.51 14.33
CA GLY A 146 -8.70 9.83 12.92
C GLY A 146 -9.33 8.67 12.12
N LEU A 147 -10.02 7.74 12.80
CA LEU A 147 -10.82 6.71 12.12
C LEU A 147 -11.94 7.37 11.29
N VAL A 148 -12.01 7.02 10.01
CA VAL A 148 -13.04 7.46 9.08
C VAL A 148 -13.81 6.24 8.60
N GLY A 149 -15.14 6.28 8.71
CA GLY A 149 -16.01 5.15 8.35
C GLY A 149 -16.12 4.09 9.44
N PRO A 150 -16.65 2.90 9.12
CA PRO A 150 -16.91 1.86 10.09
C PRO A 150 -15.63 1.22 10.63
N ARG A 151 -15.71 0.68 11.83
CA ARG A 151 -14.62 -0.14 12.41
C ARG A 151 -14.39 -1.38 11.57
N ILE A 152 -13.13 -1.76 11.45
CA ILE A 152 -12.74 -2.99 10.76
C ILE A 152 -13.02 -4.17 11.69
N GLY A 153 -13.86 -5.08 11.23
CA GLY A 153 -14.22 -6.31 11.93
C GLY A 153 -13.51 -7.54 11.38
N ARG A 154 -13.68 -8.67 12.08
CA ARG A 154 -13.25 -9.96 11.54
C ARG A 154 -14.12 -10.35 10.36
N PRO A 155 -13.56 -11.00 9.33
CA PRO A 155 -14.35 -11.46 8.19
C PRO A 155 -15.33 -12.57 8.61
N PRO A 156 -16.39 -12.82 7.83
CA PRO A 156 -17.23 -13.99 8.01
C PRO A 156 -16.42 -15.29 8.06
N ALA A 157 -16.88 -16.26 8.85
CA ALA A 157 -16.23 -17.57 8.93
C ALA A 157 -16.30 -18.34 7.60
N ASP A 158 -17.37 -18.14 6.83
CA ASP A 158 -17.53 -18.74 5.51
C ASP A 158 -16.86 -17.86 4.43
N ILE A 159 -15.83 -18.39 3.80
CA ILE A 159 -15.12 -17.74 2.69
C ILE A 159 -16.02 -17.44 1.49
N ARG A 160 -17.08 -18.23 1.25
CA ARG A 160 -18.01 -17.98 0.13
C ARG A 160 -18.83 -16.72 0.38
N GLN A 161 -19.29 -16.54 1.61
CA GLN A 161 -19.97 -15.32 2.01
C GLN A 161 -19.02 -14.12 1.84
N TYR A 162 -17.80 -14.23 2.35
CA TYR A 162 -16.79 -13.16 2.21
C TYR A 162 -16.49 -12.83 0.74
N PHE A 163 -16.41 -13.84 -0.12
CA PHE A 163 -16.19 -13.64 -1.56
C PHE A 163 -17.33 -12.87 -2.22
N LEU A 164 -18.57 -13.20 -1.90
CA LEU A 164 -19.74 -12.48 -2.44
C LEU A 164 -19.79 -11.03 -1.94
N GLU A 165 -19.48 -10.78 -0.68
CA GLU A 165 -19.37 -9.44 -0.12
C GLU A 165 -18.25 -8.65 -0.80
N TRP A 166 -17.08 -9.28 -1.01
CA TRP A 166 -15.95 -8.67 -1.67
C TRP A 166 -16.24 -8.30 -3.14
N LEU A 167 -17.01 -9.11 -3.87
CA LEU A 167 -17.41 -8.78 -5.25
C LEU A 167 -18.36 -7.57 -5.33
N GLN A 168 -19.07 -7.27 -4.25
CA GLN A 168 -19.98 -6.13 -4.16
C GLN A 168 -19.29 -4.89 -3.59
N PHE A 169 -18.07 -5.07 -3.09
CA PHE A 169 -17.30 -4.00 -2.47
C PHE A 169 -16.71 -3.11 -3.56
N ASP A 170 -17.31 -1.96 -3.78
CA ASP A 170 -16.83 -0.89 -4.68
C ASP A 170 -15.85 0.07 -3.98
N GLY A 171 -15.32 -0.36 -2.86
CA GLY A 171 -14.64 0.41 -1.85
C GLY A 171 -13.15 0.61 -2.07
N TYR A 172 -12.85 1.60 -2.83
CA TYR A 172 -11.75 2.49 -2.61
C TYR A 172 -12.24 3.92 -2.53
#